data_bd1748332bdca8b820f100255082d9d7
#
_entry.id   bd1748332bdca8b820f100255082d9d7
#
_cell.length_a   1.000
_cell.length_b   1.000
_cell.length_c   1.000
_cell.angle_alpha   90.00
_cell.angle_beta   90.00
_cell.angle_gamma   90.00
#
_symmetry.space_group_name_H-M   'P 1'
#
loop_
_entity.id
_entity.type
_entity.pdbx_description
1 polymer ?
#
loop_
_entity_poly.entity_id
_entity_poly.type
_entity_poly.pdbx_seq_one_letter_code
_entity_poly.pdbx_strand_id
1 'polypeptide(L)' 'MKSTKSQRSKIITDMAAFMVENEGNCTRDTLMLQFTPAEIDAHAVAARTRANAELQRAA' A
#
# COMPACT_ATOMS: atom_id res chain seq x y z
N MET A 1 1.47 -13.60 -16.54
CA MET A 1 0.17 -13.91 -16.03
C MET A 1 -0.57 -12.67 -15.56
N LYS A 2 -1.85 -12.58 -15.82
CA LYS A 2 -2.61 -11.40 -15.44
C LYS A 2 -2.83 -11.32 -13.95
N SER A 3 -2.75 -10.12 -13.41
CA SER A 3 -3.14 -9.89 -12.02
C SER A 3 -4.62 -10.13 -11.88
N THR A 4 -5.00 -10.96 -10.93
CA THR A 4 -6.40 -11.17 -10.62
C THR A 4 -6.86 -10.08 -9.66
N LYS A 5 -8.17 -9.96 -9.53
CA LYS A 5 -8.74 -9.05 -8.56
C LYS A 5 -8.24 -9.36 -7.15
N SER A 6 -8.09 -10.64 -6.83
CA SER A 6 -7.58 -11.08 -5.54
C SER A 6 -6.14 -10.64 -5.32
N GLN A 7 -5.31 -10.74 -6.35
CA GLN A 7 -3.91 -10.34 -6.23
C GLN A 7 -3.78 -8.84 -6.03
N ARG A 8 -4.58 -8.05 -6.75
CA ARG A 8 -4.54 -6.60 -6.59
C ARG A 8 -5.01 -6.21 -5.20
N SER A 9 -6.05 -6.86 -4.73
CA SER A 9 -6.58 -6.60 -3.40
C SER A 9 -5.54 -6.93 -2.33
N LYS A 10 -4.82 -8.04 -2.50
CA LYS A 10 -3.78 -8.44 -1.57
C LYS A 10 -2.63 -7.45 -1.57
N ILE A 11 -2.19 -7.01 -2.74
CA ILE A 11 -1.10 -6.03 -2.84
C ILE A 11 -1.50 -4.73 -2.16
N ILE A 12 -2.71 -4.25 -2.39
CA ILE A 12 -3.20 -3.03 -1.77
C ILE A 12 -3.25 -3.19 -0.25
N THR A 13 -3.74 -4.33 0.23
CA THR A 13 -3.81 -4.61 1.65
C THR A 13 -2.42 -4.63 2.29
N ASP A 14 -1.48 -5.33 1.65
CA ASP A 14 -0.12 -5.42 2.16
C ASP A 14 0.57 -4.06 2.16
N MET A 15 0.38 -3.31 1.09
CA MET A 15 0.98 -1.98 0.97
C MET A 15 0.39 -1.02 1.99
N ALA A 16 -0.92 -1.08 2.20
CA ALA A 16 -1.59 -0.25 3.19
C ALA A 16 -1.09 -0.58 4.60
N ALA A 17 -0.94 -1.86 4.91
CA ALA A 17 -0.43 -2.29 6.20
C ALA A 17 0.97 -1.76 6.43
N PHE A 18 1.81 -1.80 5.40
CA PHE A 18 3.16 -1.28 5.48
C PHE A 18 3.17 0.22 5.74
N MET A 19 2.27 0.94 5.07
CA MET A 19 2.14 2.38 5.29
C MET A 19 1.67 2.71 6.72
N VAL A 20 0.75 1.91 7.25
CA VAL A 20 0.26 2.10 8.62
C VAL A 20 1.39 1.84 9.61
N GLU A 21 2.19 0.81 9.40
CA GLU A 21 3.33 0.51 10.26
C GLU A 21 4.33 1.65 10.30
N ASN A 22 4.45 2.39 9.22
CA ASN A 22 5.35 3.54 9.15
C ASN A 22 4.67 4.85 9.53
N GLU A 23 3.45 4.78 10.02
CA GLU A 23 2.70 5.92 10.57
C GLU A 23 2.62 7.09 9.60
N GLY A 24 2.44 6.78 8.31
CA GLY A 24 2.31 7.82 7.30
C GLY A 24 3.62 8.37 6.79
N ASN A 25 4.75 7.91 7.31
CA ASN A 25 6.07 8.35 6.86
C ASN A 25 6.63 7.47 5.76
N CYS A 26 5.78 6.69 5.12
CA CYS A 26 6.19 5.76 4.08
C CYS A 26 6.42 6.49 2.78
N THR A 27 7.67 6.61 2.36
CA THR A 27 8.03 7.24 1.10
C THR A 27 8.07 6.20 -0.01
N ARG A 28 8.17 6.66 -1.26
CA ARG A 28 8.32 5.76 -2.39
C ARG A 28 9.56 4.88 -2.25
N ASP A 29 10.66 5.45 -1.77
CA ASP A 29 11.88 4.68 -1.56
C ASP A 29 11.67 3.56 -0.55
N THR A 30 10.94 3.84 0.51
CA THR A 30 10.63 2.85 1.52
C THR A 30 9.76 1.73 0.93
N LEU A 31 8.77 2.10 0.12
CA LEU A 31 7.91 1.13 -0.56
C LEU A 31 8.70 0.24 -1.51
N MET A 32 9.73 0.78 -2.15
CA MET A 32 10.55 0.02 -3.09
C MET A 32 11.36 -1.08 -2.42
N LEU A 33 11.49 -1.06 -1.11
CA LEU A 33 12.11 -2.15 -0.37
C LEU A 33 11.23 -3.40 -0.34
N GLN A 34 9.91 -3.24 -0.50
CA GLN A 34 8.96 -4.34 -0.39
C GLN A 34 8.20 -4.60 -1.68
N PHE A 35 8.07 -3.59 -2.53
CA PHE A 35 7.26 -3.67 -3.73
C PHE A 35 8.03 -3.17 -4.94
N THR A 36 7.64 -3.64 -6.13
CA THR A 36 8.26 -3.16 -7.36
C THR A 36 7.71 -1.77 -7.70
N PRO A 37 8.46 -0.96 -8.48
CA PRO A 37 7.95 0.35 -8.91
C PRO A 37 6.63 0.25 -9.66
N ALA A 38 6.43 -0.80 -10.44
CA ALA A 38 5.19 -1.01 -11.18
C ALA A 38 4.02 -1.22 -10.23
N GLU A 39 4.23 -1.99 -9.17
CA GLU A 39 3.19 -2.22 -8.16
C GLU A 39 2.88 -0.93 -7.41
N ILE A 40 3.90 -0.16 -7.09
CA ILE A 40 3.72 1.11 -6.41
C ILE A 40 2.90 2.06 -7.28
N ASP A 41 3.28 2.21 -8.54
CA ASP A 41 2.56 3.12 -9.44
C ASP A 41 1.11 2.71 -9.64
N ALA A 42 0.86 1.40 -9.67
CA ALA A 42 -0.49 0.89 -9.92
C ALA A 42 -1.39 1.00 -8.68
N HIS A 43 -0.84 0.84 -7.48
CA HIS A 43 -1.66 0.62 -6.30
C HIS A 43 -1.39 1.60 -5.14
N ALA A 44 -0.40 2.46 -5.24
CA ALA A 44 -0.02 3.32 -4.12
C ALA A 44 -1.16 4.24 -3.67
N VAL A 45 -1.90 4.81 -4.62
CA VAL A 45 -2.99 5.73 -4.29
C VAL A 45 -4.08 4.99 -3.51
N ALA A 46 -4.49 3.82 -3.98
CA ALA A 46 -5.51 3.03 -3.31
C ALA A 46 -5.03 2.59 -1.93
N ALA A 47 -3.78 2.17 -1.83
CA ALA A 47 -3.20 1.73 -0.56
C ALA A 47 -3.12 2.89 0.43
N ARG A 48 -2.73 4.07 -0.04
CA ARG A 48 -2.64 5.26 0.82
C ARG A 48 -4.00 5.66 1.36
N THR A 49 -5.02 5.63 0.50
CA THR A 49 -6.38 5.93 0.93
C THR A 49 -6.81 4.97 2.04
N ARG A 50 -6.53 3.69 1.85
CA ARG A 50 -6.88 2.68 2.83
C ARG A 50 -6.10 2.85 4.12
N ALA A 51 -4.79 3.14 4.01
CA ALA A 51 -3.94 3.36 5.17
C ALA A 51 -4.41 4.57 5.98
N ASN A 52 -4.76 5.66 5.30
CA ASN A 52 -5.26 6.86 5.98
C ASN A 52 -6.54 6.57 6.73
N ALA A 53 -7.44 5.79 6.14
CA ALA A 53 -8.69 5.41 6.79
C ALA A 53 -8.41 4.59 8.06
N GLU A 54 -7.44 3.68 7.98
CA GLU A 54 -7.05 2.86 9.10
C GLU A 54 -6.44 3.70 10.23
N LEU A 55 -5.56 4.64 9.87
CA LEU A 55 -4.94 5.51 10.85
C LEU A 55 -5.95 6.41 11.53
N GLN A 56 -6.93 6.92 10.78
CA GLN A 56 -7.99 7.72 11.36
C GLN A 56 -8.88 6.91 12.30
N ARG A 57 -9.12 5.67 11.93
CA ARG A 57 -9.94 4.79 12.76
C ARG A 57 -9.24 4.45 14.07
N ALA A 58 -7.92 4.32 14.04
CA ALA A 58 -7.13 3.98 15.21
C ALA A 58 -6.96 5.18 16.16
N ALA A 59 -7.12 6.38 15.65
CA ALA A 59 -6.95 7.59 16.46
C ALA A 59 -8.17 7.86 17.40
#